data_a8f6a3fd684a7dad0d916cd90ac66753
#
_entry.id   a8f6a3fd684a7dad0d916cd90ac66753
#
_cell.length_a   1.000
_cell.length_b   1.000
_cell.length_c   1.000
_cell.angle_alpha   90.00
_cell.angle_beta   90.00
_cell.angle_gamma   90.00
#
_symmetry.space_group_name_H-M   'P 1'
#
loop_
_entity.id
_entity.type
_entity.pdbx_description
1 polymer ?
#
loop_
_entity_poly.entity_id
_entity_poly.type
_entity_poly.pdbx_seq_one_letter_code
_entity_poly.pdbx_strand_id
1 'polypeptide(L)'
;TSQLNKILHDNGIAENLRSQFVGTCLLALKNGLSYQNLETSQIIAGIKSKLAGLLGDDINRSLKIGLLDSKVLTDQNVRTISDDNFVKLLDFINDNILPYIDADSNEGQDILSYFFTTFNKYVAREDKNQAFTPNHIAHFMTKVGGIHKNTRVFDPTCGSGTFLVQAMSQELKLCETDAEREEVKKHQIYGIEFDENVFGLSTTNMLIHGDGNSNIYCASCFERMQWIKDAG
;
A
#
# COMPACT_ATOMS: atom_id res chain seq x y z
N THR A 1 -12.65 11.84 1.79
CA THR A 1 -12.90 10.64 0.92
C THR A 1 -13.95 10.87 -0.13
N SER A 2 -15.17 11.43 0.17
CA SER A 2 -16.21 11.65 -0.85
C SER A 2 -15.76 12.60 -1.96
N GLN A 3 -15.05 13.68 -1.63
CA GLN A 3 -14.54 14.65 -2.59
C GLN A 3 -13.46 14.02 -3.50
N LEU A 4 -12.52 13.26 -2.94
CA LEU A 4 -11.51 12.55 -3.73
C LEU A 4 -12.17 11.52 -4.67
N ASN A 5 -13.16 10.78 -4.16
CA ASN A 5 -13.88 9.81 -4.98
C ASN A 5 -14.59 10.48 -6.17
N LYS A 6 -15.14 11.68 -5.96
CA LYS A 6 -15.71 12.49 -7.04
C LYS A 6 -14.65 12.91 -8.05
N ILE A 7 -13.50 13.44 -7.61
CA ILE A 7 -12.40 13.82 -8.50
C ILE A 7 -11.95 12.64 -9.36
N LEU A 8 -11.78 11.45 -8.75
CA LEU A 8 -11.39 10.24 -9.46
C LEU A 8 -12.47 9.80 -10.48
N HIS A 9 -13.74 9.89 -10.10
CA HIS A 9 -14.86 9.58 -10.99
C HIS A 9 -14.91 10.52 -12.19
N ASP A 10 -14.79 11.83 -11.95
CA ASP A 10 -14.85 12.86 -12.99
C ASP A 10 -13.69 12.74 -14.00
N ASN A 11 -12.57 12.12 -13.59
CA ASN A 11 -11.44 11.79 -14.46
C ASN A 11 -11.51 10.35 -15.03
N GLY A 12 -12.63 9.66 -14.88
CA GLY A 12 -12.86 8.35 -15.48
C GLY A 12 -12.10 7.20 -14.83
N ILE A 13 -11.51 7.38 -13.65
CA ILE A 13 -10.78 6.32 -12.96
C ILE A 13 -11.75 5.26 -12.45
N ALA A 14 -11.60 4.03 -12.96
CA ALA A 14 -12.43 2.89 -12.59
C ALA A 14 -12.41 2.62 -11.07
N GLU A 15 -13.55 2.24 -10.49
CA GLU A 15 -13.68 2.06 -9.03
C GLU A 15 -12.66 1.08 -8.45
N ASN A 16 -12.43 -0.04 -9.12
CA ASN A 16 -11.46 -1.07 -8.73
C ASN A 16 -10.00 -0.60 -8.78
N LEU A 17 -9.70 0.44 -9.57
CA LEU A 17 -8.36 0.99 -9.71
C LEU A 17 -8.06 2.13 -8.72
N ARG A 18 -9.09 2.80 -8.17
CA ARG A 18 -8.95 4.03 -7.38
C ARG A 18 -8.01 3.89 -6.20
N SER A 19 -8.17 2.81 -5.42
CA SER A 19 -7.35 2.59 -4.22
C SER A 19 -5.87 2.45 -4.58
N GLN A 20 -5.57 1.64 -5.59
CA GLN A 20 -4.20 1.41 -6.02
C GLN A 20 -3.59 2.65 -6.68
N PHE A 21 -4.36 3.36 -7.50
CA PHE A 21 -3.92 4.62 -8.12
C PHE A 21 -3.58 5.69 -7.09
N VAL A 22 -4.46 5.92 -6.12
CA VAL A 22 -4.21 6.91 -5.05
C VAL A 22 -3.03 6.49 -4.18
N GLY A 23 -2.92 5.20 -3.83
CA GLY A 23 -1.78 4.67 -3.10
C GLY A 23 -0.45 4.87 -3.86
N THR A 24 -0.46 4.64 -5.16
CA THR A 24 0.69 4.87 -6.05
C THR A 24 1.10 6.34 -6.07
N CYS A 25 0.13 7.26 -6.19
CA CYS A 25 0.38 8.71 -6.12
C CYS A 25 0.92 9.12 -4.75
N LEU A 26 0.35 8.61 -3.66
CA LEU A 26 0.80 8.87 -2.29
C LEU A 26 2.24 8.43 -2.07
N LEU A 27 2.60 7.22 -2.53
CA LEU A 27 3.98 6.73 -2.46
C LEU A 27 4.95 7.64 -3.19
N ALA A 28 4.60 8.07 -4.39
CA ALA A 28 5.45 8.95 -5.17
C ALA A 28 5.60 10.34 -4.52
N LEU A 29 4.51 10.91 -4.02
CA LEU A 29 4.50 12.20 -3.30
C LEU A 29 5.33 12.13 -2.01
N LYS A 30 5.14 11.10 -1.19
CA LYS A 30 5.92 10.86 0.03
C LYS A 30 7.43 10.79 -0.25
N ASN A 31 7.79 10.32 -1.44
CA ASN A 31 9.19 10.22 -1.90
C ASN A 31 9.64 11.41 -2.75
N GLY A 32 8.99 12.54 -2.61
CA GLY A 32 9.41 13.80 -3.22
C GLY A 32 9.17 13.85 -4.73
N LEU A 33 8.01 13.42 -5.21
CA LEU A 33 7.59 13.63 -6.60
C LEU A 33 7.45 15.12 -6.86
N SER A 34 8.15 15.63 -7.86
CA SER A 34 7.93 16.94 -8.43
C SER A 34 6.98 16.82 -9.63
N TYR A 35 5.88 17.58 -9.63
CA TYR A 35 4.82 17.42 -10.63
C TYR A 35 4.26 18.76 -11.15
N GLN A 36 4.60 19.87 -10.52
CA GLN A 36 4.13 21.20 -10.92
C GLN A 36 4.71 21.60 -12.29
N ASN A 37 3.86 22.15 -13.16
CA ASN A 37 4.21 22.58 -14.52
C ASN A 37 4.72 21.45 -15.43
N LEU A 38 4.33 20.20 -15.17
CA LEU A 38 4.67 19.04 -15.98
C LEU A 38 3.45 18.52 -16.74
N GLU A 39 3.68 17.94 -17.91
CA GLU A 39 2.67 17.20 -18.66
C GLU A 39 2.35 15.86 -17.96
N THR A 40 1.15 15.35 -18.16
CA THR A 40 0.69 14.05 -17.63
C THR A 40 1.69 12.92 -17.89
N SER A 41 2.28 12.88 -19.09
CA SER A 41 3.30 11.90 -19.46
C SER A 41 4.56 11.99 -18.59
N GLN A 42 4.99 13.19 -18.26
CA GLN A 42 6.16 13.47 -17.43
C GLN A 42 5.87 13.13 -15.95
N ILE A 43 4.66 13.47 -15.48
CA ILE A 43 4.20 13.11 -14.13
C ILE A 43 4.21 11.58 -13.96
N ILE A 44 3.64 10.84 -14.92
CA ILE A 44 3.63 9.38 -14.92
C ILE A 44 5.07 8.81 -14.89
N ALA A 45 5.97 9.36 -15.71
CA ALA A 45 7.38 8.94 -15.71
C ALA A 45 8.06 9.23 -14.35
N GLY A 46 7.75 10.37 -13.75
CA GLY A 46 8.21 10.73 -12.40
C GLY A 46 7.73 9.75 -11.34
N ILE A 47 6.45 9.37 -11.36
CA ILE A 47 5.88 8.38 -10.45
C ILE A 47 6.61 7.04 -10.61
N LYS A 48 6.78 6.55 -11.84
CA LYS A 48 7.52 5.30 -12.13
C LYS A 48 8.94 5.32 -11.56
N SER A 49 9.66 6.43 -11.74
CA SER A 49 11.00 6.59 -11.22
C SER A 49 11.06 6.51 -9.70
N LYS A 50 10.10 7.14 -9.00
CA LYS A 50 10.00 7.09 -7.54
C LYS A 50 9.69 5.68 -7.03
N LEU A 51 8.74 4.97 -7.66
CA LEU A 51 8.42 3.59 -7.30
C LEU A 51 9.60 2.64 -7.49
N ALA A 52 10.34 2.80 -8.60
CA ALA A 52 11.53 1.98 -8.86
C ALA A 52 12.62 2.16 -7.79
N GLY A 53 12.74 3.35 -7.20
CA GLY A 53 13.68 3.63 -6.12
C GLY A 53 13.27 3.05 -4.77
N LEU A 54 11.98 2.82 -4.54
CA LEU A 54 11.45 2.37 -3.25
C LEU A 54 11.68 0.88 -2.95
N LEU A 55 11.69 0.04 -3.98
CA LEU A 55 11.65 -1.41 -3.81
C LEU A 55 13.04 -2.07 -3.72
N GLY A 56 14.14 -1.31 -3.67
CA GLY A 56 15.51 -1.82 -3.44
C GLY A 56 15.82 -3.13 -4.19
N ASP A 57 16.38 -4.11 -3.49
CA ASP A 57 16.73 -5.45 -3.99
C ASP A 57 15.68 -6.53 -3.64
N ASP A 58 14.42 -6.15 -3.49
CA ASP A 58 13.31 -7.08 -3.18
C ASP A 58 13.22 -8.21 -4.21
N ILE A 59 13.08 -9.45 -3.75
CA ILE A 59 12.92 -10.66 -4.58
C ILE A 59 11.74 -10.52 -5.55
N ASN A 60 10.68 -9.83 -5.15
CA ASN A 60 9.49 -9.58 -5.96
C ASN A 60 9.45 -8.20 -6.62
N ARG A 61 10.57 -7.46 -6.59
CA ARG A 61 10.65 -6.08 -7.10
C ARG A 61 10.05 -5.92 -8.49
N SER A 62 10.47 -6.76 -9.43
CA SER A 62 9.99 -6.69 -10.81
C SER A 62 8.48 -6.93 -10.93
N LEU A 63 7.95 -7.85 -10.14
CA LEU A 63 6.51 -8.13 -10.09
C LEU A 63 5.74 -6.96 -9.46
N LYS A 64 6.22 -6.44 -8.34
CA LYS A 64 5.60 -5.30 -7.62
C LYS A 64 5.59 -4.04 -8.47
N ILE A 65 6.71 -3.68 -9.07
CA ILE A 65 6.80 -2.55 -10.02
C ILE A 65 5.89 -2.81 -11.22
N GLY A 66 5.93 -4.02 -11.78
CA GLY A 66 5.10 -4.40 -12.91
C GLY A 66 3.61 -4.23 -12.63
N LEU A 67 3.13 -4.64 -11.46
CA LEU A 67 1.72 -4.50 -11.09
C LEU A 67 1.32 -3.03 -10.87
N LEU A 68 2.15 -2.24 -10.20
CA LEU A 68 1.89 -0.82 -9.99
C LEU A 68 1.98 -0.03 -11.30
N ASP A 69 2.93 -0.35 -12.16
CA ASP A 69 3.10 0.28 -13.47
C ASP A 69 2.04 -0.21 -14.46
N SER A 70 1.96 -1.53 -14.70
CA SER A 70 1.14 -2.07 -15.80
C SER A 70 -0.36 -1.95 -15.57
N LYS A 71 -0.84 -2.02 -14.34
CA LYS A 71 -2.27 -1.93 -14.05
C LYS A 71 -2.74 -0.52 -13.75
N VAL A 72 -1.88 0.33 -13.20
CA VAL A 72 -2.25 1.67 -12.74
C VAL A 72 -1.82 2.73 -13.75
N LEU A 73 -0.52 2.82 -14.03
CA LEU A 73 0.04 3.91 -14.80
C LEU A 73 -0.08 3.74 -16.32
N THR A 74 -0.43 2.53 -16.78
CA THR A 74 -0.73 2.28 -18.20
C THR A 74 -2.22 2.29 -18.51
N ASP A 75 -3.10 2.38 -17.50
CA ASP A 75 -4.53 2.53 -17.72
C ASP A 75 -4.81 3.73 -18.62
N GLN A 76 -5.70 3.54 -19.60
CA GLN A 76 -5.95 4.55 -20.61
C GLN A 76 -6.53 5.83 -20.01
N ASN A 77 -7.42 5.72 -19.03
CA ASN A 77 -8.02 6.89 -18.38
C ASN A 77 -6.98 7.66 -17.57
N VAL A 78 -6.05 6.95 -16.88
CA VAL A 78 -4.93 7.60 -16.19
C VAL A 78 -4.03 8.35 -17.16
N ARG A 79 -3.71 7.76 -18.30
CA ARG A 79 -2.84 8.39 -19.32
C ARG A 79 -3.48 9.55 -20.07
N THR A 80 -4.79 9.63 -20.05
CA THR A 80 -5.56 10.68 -20.75
C THR A 80 -6.12 11.76 -19.82
N ILE A 81 -5.80 11.71 -18.52
CA ILE A 81 -6.09 12.82 -17.60
C ILE A 81 -5.40 14.07 -18.16
N SER A 82 -6.12 15.19 -18.22
CA SER A 82 -5.48 16.45 -18.63
C SER A 82 -4.45 16.90 -17.60
N ASP A 83 -3.40 17.60 -18.05
CA ASP A 83 -2.29 18.04 -17.20
C ASP A 83 -2.80 18.81 -15.98
N ASP A 84 -3.70 19.78 -16.18
CA ASP A 84 -4.31 20.55 -15.11
C ASP A 84 -5.09 19.68 -14.09
N ASN A 85 -5.81 18.67 -14.58
CA ASN A 85 -6.58 17.80 -13.71
C ASN A 85 -5.69 16.85 -12.92
N PHE A 86 -4.61 16.37 -13.52
CA PHE A 86 -3.66 15.52 -12.81
C PHE A 86 -2.93 16.31 -11.71
N VAL A 87 -2.48 17.53 -12.02
CA VAL A 87 -1.88 18.42 -11.01
C VAL A 87 -2.87 18.69 -9.87
N LYS A 88 -4.12 19.08 -10.16
CA LYS A 88 -5.15 19.30 -9.15
C LYS A 88 -5.44 18.06 -8.29
N LEU A 89 -5.41 16.87 -8.89
CA LEU A 89 -5.59 15.61 -8.16
C LEU A 89 -4.40 15.37 -7.21
N LEU A 90 -3.18 15.56 -7.67
CA LEU A 90 -1.97 15.43 -6.86
C LEU A 90 -1.92 16.48 -5.75
N ASP A 91 -2.29 17.73 -6.02
CA ASP A 91 -2.42 18.80 -5.02
C ASP A 91 -3.44 18.37 -3.93
N PHE A 92 -4.59 17.86 -4.36
CA PHE A 92 -5.60 17.38 -3.41
C PHE A 92 -5.05 16.27 -2.49
N ILE A 93 -4.35 15.31 -3.06
CA ILE A 93 -3.73 14.20 -2.30
C ILE A 93 -2.63 14.73 -1.38
N ASN A 94 -1.77 15.61 -1.90
CA ASN A 94 -0.66 16.21 -1.16
C ASN A 94 -1.14 17.01 0.04
N ASP A 95 -2.17 17.83 -0.13
CA ASP A 95 -2.60 18.79 0.89
C ASP A 95 -3.58 18.19 1.91
N ASN A 96 -4.40 17.20 1.48
CA ASN A 96 -5.49 16.69 2.30
C ASN A 96 -5.30 15.25 2.80
N ILE A 97 -4.29 14.53 2.31
CA ILE A 97 -4.07 13.14 2.69
C ILE A 97 -2.64 12.94 3.21
N LEU A 98 -1.65 13.34 2.43
CA LEU A 98 -0.24 13.11 2.77
C LEU A 98 0.17 13.63 4.16
N PRO A 99 -0.30 14.81 4.66
CA PRO A 99 0.06 15.30 5.99
C PRO A 99 -0.42 14.42 7.14
N TYR A 100 -1.41 13.56 6.89
CA TYR A 100 -1.96 12.63 7.88
C TYR A 100 -1.37 11.23 7.79
N ILE A 101 -0.45 11.00 6.85
CA ILE A 101 0.29 9.75 6.67
C ILE A 101 1.67 9.93 7.28
N ASP A 102 1.72 9.93 8.59
CA ASP A 102 2.98 9.85 9.31
C ASP A 102 3.22 8.41 9.74
N ALA A 103 4.32 7.83 9.26
CA ALA A 103 4.71 6.47 9.61
C ALA A 103 4.95 6.29 11.12
N ASP A 104 5.28 7.39 11.81
CA ASP A 104 5.61 7.39 13.23
C ASP A 104 4.45 7.85 14.13
N SER A 105 3.35 8.39 13.58
CA SER A 105 2.21 8.83 14.38
C SER A 105 1.15 7.73 14.53
N ASN A 106 0.63 7.60 15.75
CA ASN A 106 -0.46 6.67 16.06
C ASN A 106 -1.77 7.01 15.34
N GLU A 107 -1.96 8.27 14.94
CA GLU A 107 -3.19 8.77 14.32
C GLU A 107 -3.16 8.64 12.79
N GLY A 108 -2.00 8.81 12.14
CA GLY A 108 -1.86 8.69 10.69
C GLY A 108 -2.12 7.28 10.15
N GLN A 109 -1.85 6.26 10.95
CA GLN A 109 -2.10 4.87 10.59
C GLN A 109 -3.59 4.55 10.43
N ASP A 110 -4.43 5.06 11.33
CA ASP A 110 -5.87 4.82 11.29
C ASP A 110 -6.54 5.52 10.09
N ILE A 111 -6.05 6.68 9.70
CA ILE A 111 -6.59 7.44 8.56
C ILE A 111 -6.29 6.72 7.23
N LEU A 112 -5.09 6.20 7.05
CA LEU A 112 -4.73 5.50 5.81
C LEU A 112 -5.50 4.19 5.66
N SER A 113 -5.59 3.43 6.73
CA SER A 113 -6.36 2.20 6.79
C SER A 113 -7.86 2.46 6.57
N TYR A 114 -8.41 3.53 7.13
CA TYR A 114 -9.79 3.98 6.88
C TYR A 114 -9.98 4.37 5.40
N PHE A 115 -9.02 5.05 4.83
CA PHE A 115 -9.00 5.43 3.43
C PHE A 115 -9.05 4.19 2.52
N PHE A 116 -8.16 3.23 2.71
CA PHE A 116 -8.15 1.98 1.95
C PHE A 116 -9.42 1.16 2.18
N THR A 117 -9.92 1.05 3.40
CA THR A 117 -11.18 0.35 3.68
C THR A 117 -12.36 0.99 2.98
N THR A 118 -12.39 2.32 2.88
CA THR A 118 -13.48 3.05 2.22
C THR A 118 -13.46 2.84 0.70
N PHE A 119 -12.28 2.85 0.06
CA PHE A 119 -12.14 2.55 -1.36
C PHE A 119 -12.37 1.07 -1.66
N ASN A 120 -11.90 0.18 -0.80
CA ASN A 120 -12.07 -1.27 -0.94
C ASN A 120 -13.53 -1.73 -0.83
N LYS A 121 -14.41 -0.96 -0.20
CA LYS A 121 -15.86 -1.23 -0.28
C LYS A 121 -16.39 -1.25 -1.71
N TYR A 122 -15.75 -0.55 -2.62
CA TYR A 122 -16.13 -0.52 -4.03
C TYR A 122 -15.49 -1.67 -4.82
N VAL A 123 -14.27 -2.07 -4.48
CA VAL A 123 -13.57 -3.23 -5.07
C VAL A 123 -14.27 -4.54 -4.68
N ALA A 124 -14.63 -4.70 -3.42
CA ALA A 124 -15.32 -5.89 -2.90
C ALA A 124 -16.74 -6.10 -3.44
N ARG A 125 -17.29 -5.16 -4.20
CA ARG A 125 -18.61 -5.35 -4.85
C ARG A 125 -18.56 -6.19 -6.12
N GLU A 126 -17.41 -6.23 -6.80
CA GLU A 126 -17.23 -7.08 -7.99
C GLU A 126 -16.95 -8.53 -7.60
N ASP A 127 -16.26 -8.76 -6.48
CA ASP A 127 -16.03 -10.10 -5.93
C ASP A 127 -16.79 -10.24 -4.60
N LYS A 128 -17.97 -10.86 -4.65
CA LYS A 128 -18.89 -11.00 -3.50
C LYS A 128 -18.30 -11.79 -2.33
N ASN A 129 -17.12 -12.37 -2.49
CA ASN A 129 -16.46 -13.24 -1.53
C ASN A 129 -15.26 -12.58 -0.82
N GLN A 130 -14.82 -11.38 -1.21
CA GLN A 130 -13.73 -10.68 -0.53
C GLN A 130 -14.27 -9.68 0.49
N ALA A 131 -13.98 -9.93 1.77
CA ALA A 131 -14.29 -9.03 2.87
C ALA A 131 -12.98 -8.54 3.50
N PHE A 132 -12.79 -7.22 3.53
CA PHE A 132 -11.63 -6.63 4.22
C PHE A 132 -11.89 -6.51 5.71
N THR A 133 -10.91 -6.90 6.50
CA THR A 133 -11.01 -6.83 7.96
C THR A 133 -11.01 -5.38 8.44
N PRO A 134 -12.00 -4.95 9.23
CA PRO A 134 -11.99 -3.63 9.82
C PRO A 134 -10.79 -3.42 10.75
N ASN A 135 -10.18 -2.23 10.70
CA ASN A 135 -8.98 -1.93 11.47
C ASN A 135 -9.06 -2.19 12.96
N HIS A 136 -10.20 -1.85 13.58
CA HIS A 136 -10.39 -2.07 15.01
C HIS A 136 -10.36 -3.56 15.38
N ILE A 137 -10.81 -4.44 14.48
CA ILE A 137 -10.72 -5.89 14.66
C ILE A 137 -9.26 -6.35 14.52
N ALA A 138 -8.56 -5.91 13.47
CA ALA A 138 -7.15 -6.24 13.29
C ALA A 138 -6.30 -5.73 14.46
N HIS A 139 -6.53 -4.51 14.94
CA HIS A 139 -5.86 -3.95 16.11
C HIS A 139 -6.14 -4.77 17.39
N PHE A 140 -7.40 -5.16 17.62
CA PHE A 140 -7.75 -6.00 18.74
C PHE A 140 -7.07 -7.37 18.68
N MET A 141 -7.12 -8.03 17.52
CA MET A 141 -6.52 -9.36 17.34
C MET A 141 -5.00 -9.33 17.50
N THR A 142 -4.31 -8.33 16.96
CA THR A 142 -2.86 -8.21 17.12
C THR A 142 -2.46 -7.94 18.58
N LYS A 143 -3.27 -7.20 19.34
CA LYS A 143 -3.06 -7.05 20.80
C LYS A 143 -3.28 -8.33 21.57
N VAL A 144 -4.34 -9.07 21.27
CA VAL A 144 -4.63 -10.38 21.92
C VAL A 144 -3.60 -11.42 21.52
N GLY A 145 -3.06 -11.36 20.30
CA GLY A 145 -1.99 -12.23 19.83
C GLY A 145 -0.65 -12.05 20.55
N GLY A 146 -0.53 -11.05 21.42
CA GLY A 146 0.63 -10.87 22.28
C GLY A 146 1.89 -10.50 21.50
N ILE A 147 1.75 -9.67 20.47
CA ILE A 147 2.88 -9.18 19.69
C ILE A 147 3.84 -8.41 20.59
N HIS A 148 5.08 -8.81 20.60
CA HIS A 148 6.17 -8.23 21.36
C HIS A 148 7.40 -8.03 20.49
N LYS A 149 8.43 -7.38 20.99
CA LYS A 149 9.71 -7.18 20.31
C LYS A 149 10.26 -8.53 19.81
N ASN A 150 10.67 -8.59 18.55
CA ASN A 150 11.14 -9.80 17.85
C ASN A 150 10.08 -10.86 17.56
N THR A 151 8.81 -10.53 17.57
CA THR A 151 7.75 -11.44 17.10
C THR A 151 7.84 -11.56 15.57
N ARG A 152 7.81 -12.79 15.05
CA ARG A 152 7.61 -12.99 13.61
C ARG A 152 6.14 -13.19 13.33
N VAL A 153 5.60 -12.38 12.43
CA VAL A 153 4.20 -12.41 12.03
C VAL A 153 4.08 -12.91 10.60
N PHE A 154 3.24 -13.90 10.41
CA PHE A 154 2.95 -14.47 9.12
C PHE A 154 1.44 -14.54 8.88
N ASP A 155 0.98 -13.94 7.78
CA ASP A 155 -0.41 -14.03 7.32
C ASP A 155 -0.45 -14.73 5.95
N PRO A 156 -0.92 -16.00 5.88
CA PRO A 156 -0.94 -16.78 4.65
C PRO A 156 -1.98 -16.32 3.62
N THR A 157 -2.86 -15.38 3.99
CA THR A 157 -3.94 -14.83 3.16
C THR A 157 -4.16 -13.36 3.49
N CYS A 158 -3.08 -12.57 3.36
CA CYS A 158 -3.00 -11.26 4.00
C CYS A 158 -3.97 -10.20 3.45
N GLY A 159 -4.64 -10.47 2.32
CA GLY A 159 -5.56 -9.51 1.75
C GLY A 159 -4.89 -8.17 1.48
N SER A 160 -5.49 -7.08 1.93
CA SER A 160 -4.90 -5.73 1.84
C SER A 160 -3.73 -5.47 2.81
N GLY A 161 -3.30 -6.46 3.59
CA GLY A 161 -2.21 -6.34 4.54
C GLY A 161 -2.59 -5.66 5.87
N THR A 162 -3.88 -5.53 6.19
CA THR A 162 -4.33 -4.82 7.39
C THR A 162 -3.75 -5.41 8.69
N PHE A 163 -3.71 -6.74 8.83
CA PHE A 163 -3.08 -7.39 9.98
C PHE A 163 -1.57 -7.15 10.04
N LEU A 164 -0.90 -7.23 8.90
CA LEU A 164 0.54 -7.02 8.80
C LEU A 164 0.94 -5.60 9.19
N VAL A 165 0.20 -4.60 8.70
CA VAL A 165 0.40 -3.19 9.08
C VAL A 165 0.19 -2.98 10.57
N GLN A 166 -0.87 -3.55 11.16
CA GLN A 166 -1.14 -3.43 12.58
C GLN A 166 -0.06 -4.11 13.44
N ALA A 167 0.41 -5.28 13.03
CA ALA A 167 1.48 -5.99 13.70
C ALA A 167 2.79 -5.20 13.65
N MET A 168 3.20 -4.78 12.46
CA MET A 168 4.40 -3.95 12.26
C MET A 168 4.34 -2.69 13.12
N SER A 169 3.22 -1.99 13.12
CA SER A 169 3.03 -0.80 13.95
C SER A 169 3.20 -1.07 15.45
N GLN A 170 2.70 -2.19 15.94
CA GLN A 170 2.87 -2.55 17.36
C GLN A 170 4.32 -2.84 17.69
N GLU A 171 5.04 -3.56 16.85
CA GLU A 171 6.45 -3.86 17.06
C GLU A 171 7.33 -2.61 16.97
N LEU A 172 7.10 -1.74 15.97
CA LEU A 172 7.86 -0.50 15.80
C LEU A 172 7.77 0.43 17.02
N LYS A 173 6.64 0.40 17.77
CA LYS A 173 6.48 1.14 19.02
C LYS A 173 7.35 0.61 20.16
N LEU A 174 7.80 -0.63 20.08
CA LEU A 174 8.66 -1.28 21.07
C LEU A 174 10.15 -1.13 20.72
N CYS A 175 10.46 -0.62 19.53
CA CYS A 175 11.82 -0.41 19.06
C CYS A 175 12.41 0.86 19.70
N GLU A 176 13.63 0.75 20.20
CA GLU A 176 14.39 1.85 20.80
C GLU A 176 15.42 2.45 19.83
N THR A 177 15.84 1.66 18.82
CA THR A 177 16.87 2.05 17.86
C THR A 177 16.40 1.91 16.42
N ASP A 178 17.04 2.64 15.50
CA ASP A 178 16.77 2.52 14.06
C ASP A 178 17.13 1.12 13.52
N ALA A 179 18.16 0.48 14.07
CA ALA A 179 18.53 -0.88 13.69
C ALA A 179 17.41 -1.88 14.02
N GLU A 180 16.77 -1.77 15.16
CA GLU A 180 15.62 -2.59 15.54
C GLU A 180 14.41 -2.34 14.63
N ARG A 181 14.15 -1.07 14.28
CA ARG A 181 13.08 -0.70 13.34
C ARG A 181 13.29 -1.32 11.96
N GLU A 182 14.53 -1.29 11.47
CA GLU A 182 14.91 -1.92 10.20
C GLU A 182 14.78 -3.44 10.25
N GLU A 183 15.12 -4.08 11.38
CA GLU A 183 14.95 -5.52 11.58
C GLU A 183 13.47 -5.94 11.50
N VAL A 184 12.58 -5.19 12.18
CA VAL A 184 11.12 -5.43 12.10
C VAL A 184 10.66 -5.37 10.64
N LYS A 185 11.00 -4.30 9.93
CA LYS A 185 10.57 -4.08 8.54
C LYS A 185 11.10 -5.14 7.58
N LYS A 186 12.33 -5.62 7.77
CA LYS A 186 12.99 -6.53 6.82
C LYS A 186 12.75 -8.00 7.11
N HIS A 187 12.56 -8.37 8.40
CA HIS A 187 12.71 -9.77 8.80
C HIS A 187 11.61 -10.29 9.74
N GLN A 188 10.59 -9.50 10.04
CA GLN A 188 9.60 -9.95 11.03
C GLN A 188 8.16 -10.05 10.48
N ILE A 189 7.85 -9.37 9.37
CA ILE A 189 6.49 -9.31 8.84
C ILE A 189 6.43 -9.99 7.47
N TYR A 190 5.59 -11.02 7.34
CA TYR A 190 5.47 -11.85 6.15
C TYR A 190 4.03 -12.07 5.74
N GLY A 191 3.75 -12.10 4.44
CA GLY A 191 2.41 -12.32 3.91
C GLY A 191 2.38 -13.06 2.58
N ILE A 192 1.25 -13.70 2.31
CA ILE A 192 0.93 -14.25 1.00
C ILE A 192 -0.45 -13.74 0.58
N GLU A 193 -0.58 -13.31 -0.67
CA GLU A 193 -1.85 -12.95 -1.28
C GLU A 193 -1.93 -13.54 -2.68
N PHE A 194 -3.03 -14.17 -3.00
CA PHE A 194 -3.23 -14.87 -4.27
C PHE A 194 -3.70 -13.93 -5.39
N ASP A 195 -4.62 -13.02 -5.06
CA ASP A 195 -5.15 -12.07 -6.05
C ASP A 195 -4.14 -10.94 -6.31
N GLU A 196 -3.75 -10.78 -7.58
CA GLU A 196 -2.74 -9.80 -7.99
C GLU A 196 -3.15 -8.34 -7.69
N ASN A 197 -4.44 -8.00 -7.75
CA ASN A 197 -4.90 -6.63 -7.47
C ASN A 197 -4.81 -6.35 -5.98
N VAL A 198 -5.23 -7.31 -5.16
CA VAL A 198 -5.17 -7.23 -3.70
C VAL A 198 -3.72 -7.29 -3.22
N PHE A 199 -2.85 -8.08 -3.86
CA PHE A 199 -1.40 -8.07 -3.63
C PHE A 199 -0.78 -6.69 -3.92
N GLY A 200 -1.15 -6.05 -5.04
CA GLY A 200 -0.72 -4.68 -5.34
C GLY A 200 -1.16 -3.68 -4.26
N LEU A 201 -2.38 -3.85 -3.74
CA LEU A 201 -2.90 -3.03 -2.65
C LEU A 201 -2.14 -3.27 -1.33
N SER A 202 -1.89 -4.53 -0.96
CA SER A 202 -1.14 -4.87 0.26
C SER A 202 0.30 -4.35 0.20
N THR A 203 0.95 -4.50 -0.96
CA THR A 203 2.30 -3.94 -1.21
C THR A 203 2.31 -2.43 -1.01
N THR A 204 1.35 -1.72 -1.63
CA THR A 204 1.23 -0.27 -1.49
C THR A 204 1.00 0.13 -0.02
N ASN A 205 0.13 -0.60 0.68
CA ASN A 205 -0.17 -0.36 2.09
C ASN A 205 1.08 -0.50 2.97
N MET A 206 1.83 -1.58 2.81
CA MET A 206 3.07 -1.80 3.56
C MET A 206 4.13 -0.72 3.26
N LEU A 207 4.35 -0.39 1.98
CA LEU A 207 5.30 0.64 1.57
C LEU A 207 4.97 2.03 2.14
N ILE A 208 3.69 2.40 2.18
CA ILE A 208 3.25 3.68 2.77
C ILE A 208 3.58 3.73 4.27
N HIS A 209 3.47 2.60 4.96
CA HIS A 209 3.84 2.49 6.37
C HIS A 209 5.35 2.31 6.62
N GLY A 210 6.15 2.47 5.57
CA GLY A 210 7.61 2.51 5.67
C GLY A 210 8.29 1.14 5.64
N ASP A 211 7.56 0.09 5.27
CA ASP A 211 8.14 -1.21 4.97
C ASP A 211 8.75 -1.17 3.56
N GLY A 212 10.04 -0.86 3.49
CA GLY A 212 10.75 -0.75 2.21
C GLY A 212 11.04 -2.07 1.51
N ASN A 213 10.79 -3.22 2.17
CA ASN A 213 11.21 -4.53 1.68
C ASN A 213 10.09 -5.59 1.78
N SER A 214 8.87 -5.14 1.81
CA SER A 214 7.63 -5.91 1.97
C SER A 214 7.77 -7.40 1.62
N ASN A 215 7.84 -8.27 2.65
CA ASN A 215 7.92 -9.72 2.48
C ASN A 215 6.53 -10.30 2.18
N ILE A 216 5.85 -9.74 1.16
CA ILE A 216 4.59 -10.25 0.66
C ILE A 216 4.83 -10.96 -0.66
N TYR A 217 4.27 -12.16 -0.80
CA TYR A 217 4.30 -12.96 -2.01
C TYR A 217 2.95 -12.96 -2.71
N CYS A 218 2.97 -12.80 -4.04
CA CYS A 218 1.82 -13.05 -4.89
C CYS A 218 1.81 -14.53 -5.29
N ALA A 219 1.08 -15.35 -4.56
CA ALA A 219 1.00 -16.78 -4.80
C ALA A 219 -0.14 -17.43 -4.01
N SER A 220 -0.47 -18.68 -4.35
CA SER A 220 -1.24 -19.52 -3.45
C SER A 220 -0.39 -19.93 -2.22
N CYS A 221 -0.92 -19.77 -1.03
CA CYS A 221 -0.23 -20.19 0.19
C CYS A 221 0.07 -21.71 0.19
N PHE A 222 -0.75 -22.52 -0.48
CA PHE A 222 -0.53 -23.97 -0.61
C PHE A 222 0.67 -24.30 -1.52
N GLU A 223 1.01 -23.43 -2.46
CA GLU A 223 2.14 -23.62 -3.39
C GLU A 223 3.47 -23.10 -2.80
N ARG A 224 3.41 -22.32 -1.73
CA ARG A 224 4.57 -21.66 -1.09
C ARG A 224 4.95 -22.25 0.27
N MET A 225 4.58 -23.49 0.53
CA MET A 225 4.88 -24.14 1.82
C MET A 225 6.37 -24.19 2.15
N GLN A 226 7.26 -24.30 1.13
CA GLN A 226 8.70 -24.31 1.37
C GLN A 226 9.18 -22.91 1.81
N TRP A 227 8.74 -21.85 1.11
CA TRP A 227 9.08 -20.49 1.51
C TRP A 227 8.63 -20.15 2.94
N ILE A 228 7.45 -20.65 3.35
CA ILE A 228 6.96 -20.51 4.73
C ILE A 228 7.92 -21.15 5.72
N LYS A 229 8.44 -22.35 5.42
CA LYS A 229 9.44 -23.03 6.25
C LYS A 229 10.76 -22.28 6.31
N ASP A 230 11.18 -21.70 5.20
CA ASP A 230 12.45 -20.95 5.10
C ASP A 230 12.37 -19.58 5.79
N ALA A 231 11.18 -18.98 5.86
CA ALA A 231 10.93 -17.72 6.54
C ALA A 231 10.74 -17.86 8.07
N GLY A 232 10.42 -19.04 8.54
CA GLY A 232 10.12 -19.33 9.95
C GLY A 232 11.04 -20.23 10.64
#